data_a522b316ec95cfc733cd1aad326bf2d1
#
_entry.id   a522b316ec95cfc733cd1aad326bf2d1
#
_cell.length_a   1.000
_cell.length_b   1.000
_cell.length_c   1.000
_cell.angle_alpha   90.00
_cell.angle_beta   90.00
_cell.angle_gamma   90.00
#
_symmetry.space_group_name_H-M   'P 1'
#
loop_
_entity.id
_entity.type
_entity.pdbx_description
1 polymer ?
#
loop_
_entity_poly.entity_id
_entity_poly.type
_entity_poly.pdbx_seq_one_letter_code
_entity_poly.pdbx_strand_id
1 'polypeptide(L)'
;MPARLLIEDAAAYHESALRVVEFLKTRPLTWILGGHIELNTDGEAYRFRSHHHPNEHRLELAREDLTALPVAFESFNGFYARHPNYILSNPIRNLVAQAILALAVLIFIVWGVRRLLRRRRV
;
A
#
# COMPACT_ATOMS: atom_id res chain seq x y z
N MET A 1 7.65 -6.25 11.15
CA MET A 1 7.54 -5.05 10.37
C MET A 1 6.74 -5.33 9.14
N PRO A 2 5.58 -4.90 9.06
CA PRO A 2 5.14 -4.56 7.74
C PRO A 2 5.60 -3.15 7.44
N ALA A 3 6.60 -3.06 6.59
CA ALA A 3 6.94 -1.81 5.97
C ALA A 3 5.84 -1.47 4.98
N ARG A 4 5.37 -0.24 5.02
CA ARG A 4 4.53 0.29 3.97
C ARG A 4 5.43 0.78 2.85
N LEU A 5 5.49 0.04 1.75
CA LEU A 5 6.21 0.44 0.56
C LEU A 5 5.29 1.31 -0.29
N LEU A 6 5.66 2.58 -0.44
CA LEU A 6 4.96 3.53 -1.30
C LEU A 6 5.48 3.37 -2.73
N ILE A 7 4.66 2.78 -3.59
CA ILE A 7 5.04 2.39 -4.95
C ILE A 7 4.50 3.41 -5.94
N GLU A 8 5.40 4.20 -6.53
CA GLU A 8 5.07 5.09 -7.65
C GLU A 8 5.23 4.35 -8.98
N ASP A 9 6.36 3.66 -9.14
CA ASP A 9 6.69 2.86 -10.32
C ASP A 9 6.96 1.40 -9.91
N ALA A 10 5.97 0.54 -10.13
CA ALA A 10 6.06 -0.87 -9.76
C ALA A 10 7.12 -1.63 -10.57
N ALA A 11 7.36 -1.25 -11.83
CA ALA A 11 8.35 -1.91 -12.68
C ALA A 11 9.77 -1.60 -12.21
N ALA A 12 10.07 -0.34 -11.88
CA ALA A 12 11.37 0.06 -11.34
C ALA A 12 11.64 -0.57 -9.97
N TYR A 13 10.63 -0.68 -9.12
CA TYR A 13 10.74 -1.36 -7.83
C TYR A 13 10.98 -2.87 -8.00
N HIS A 14 10.27 -3.52 -8.93
CA HIS A 14 10.46 -4.93 -9.25
C HIS A 14 11.90 -5.21 -9.73
N GLU A 15 12.40 -4.42 -10.68
CA GLU A 15 13.78 -4.53 -11.15
C GLU A 15 14.80 -4.32 -10.04
N SER A 16 14.55 -3.36 -9.14
CA SER A 16 15.40 -3.10 -7.98
C SER A 16 15.39 -4.27 -7.01
N ALA A 17 14.22 -4.88 -6.77
CA ALA A 17 14.08 -6.06 -5.92
C ALA A 17 14.84 -7.25 -6.48
N LEU A 18 14.79 -7.50 -7.79
CA LEU A 18 15.58 -8.54 -8.47
C LEU A 18 17.09 -8.32 -8.28
N ARG A 19 17.57 -7.07 -8.44
CA ARG A 19 18.98 -6.73 -8.20
C ARG A 19 19.40 -6.98 -6.75
N VAL A 20 18.55 -6.65 -5.79
CA VAL A 20 18.82 -6.91 -4.36
C VAL A 20 18.90 -8.42 -4.10
N VAL A 21 17.97 -9.21 -4.63
CA VAL A 21 17.98 -10.67 -4.48
C VAL A 21 19.25 -11.26 -5.09
N GLU A 22 19.67 -10.82 -6.27
CA GLU A 22 20.92 -11.28 -6.92
C GLU A 22 22.14 -10.95 -6.09
N PHE A 23 22.22 -9.72 -5.59
CA PHE A 23 23.29 -9.27 -4.69
C PHE A 23 23.43 -10.14 -3.43
N LEU A 24 22.29 -10.59 -2.88
CA LEU A 24 22.26 -11.40 -1.66
C LEU A 24 22.68 -12.87 -1.87
N LYS A 25 22.74 -13.35 -3.12
CA LYS A 25 23.20 -14.73 -3.40
C LYS A 25 24.64 -14.96 -2.99
N THR A 26 25.49 -13.95 -3.11
CA THR A 26 26.93 -14.05 -2.90
C THR A 26 27.41 -13.38 -1.62
N ARG A 27 26.51 -12.78 -0.84
CA ARG A 27 26.89 -12.02 0.36
C ARG A 27 26.14 -12.48 1.59
N PRO A 28 26.84 -12.56 2.75
CA PRO A 28 26.18 -12.81 4.02
C PRO A 28 25.29 -11.60 4.36
N LEU A 29 24.07 -11.88 4.76
CA LEU A 29 23.12 -10.89 5.25
C LEU A 29 23.08 -10.98 6.77
N THR A 30 23.44 -9.90 7.45
CA THR A 30 23.45 -9.86 8.90
C THR A 30 22.11 -9.36 9.45
N TRP A 31 21.60 -8.26 8.89
CA TRP A 31 20.35 -7.63 9.33
C TRP A 31 19.59 -7.04 8.15
N ILE A 32 18.26 -7.14 8.20
CA ILE A 32 17.34 -6.40 7.35
C ILE A 32 16.51 -5.55 8.29
N LEU A 33 16.65 -4.25 8.20
CA LEU A 33 15.90 -3.32 9.03
C LEU A 33 14.97 -2.49 8.16
N GLY A 34 13.71 -2.46 8.55
CA GLY A 34 12.76 -1.57 7.87
C GLY A 34 12.86 -0.14 8.36
N GLY A 35 12.59 0.80 7.47
CA GLY A 35 12.68 2.23 7.75
C GLY A 35 11.53 2.81 8.56
N HIS A 36 10.37 2.14 8.59
CA HIS A 36 9.15 2.59 9.28
C HIS A 36 8.41 1.43 9.92
N ILE A 37 7.90 1.65 11.14
CA ILE A 37 6.97 0.76 11.81
C ILE A 37 5.60 1.44 11.79
N GLU A 38 4.74 0.98 10.90
CA GLU A 38 3.38 1.54 10.78
C GLU A 38 2.30 0.54 11.16
N LEU A 39 2.68 -0.68 11.54
CA LEU A 39 1.76 -1.77 11.76
C LEU A 39 2.02 -2.44 13.12
N ASN A 40 0.98 -2.98 13.72
CA ASN A 40 1.08 -3.81 14.90
C ASN A 40 1.47 -5.26 14.53
N THR A 41 1.63 -6.13 15.51
CA THR A 41 1.94 -7.56 15.31
C THR A 41 0.87 -8.31 14.53
N ASP A 42 -0.36 -7.83 14.48
CA ASP A 42 -1.47 -8.40 13.72
C ASP A 42 -1.51 -7.89 12.26
N GLY A 43 -0.57 -7.01 11.91
CA GLY A 43 -0.45 -6.43 10.59
C GLY A 43 -1.50 -5.35 10.30
N GLU A 44 -2.04 -4.70 11.32
CA GLU A 44 -2.95 -3.58 11.19
C GLU A 44 -2.20 -2.25 11.32
N ALA A 45 -2.55 -1.30 10.46
CA ALA A 45 -1.93 0.01 10.49
C ALA A 45 -2.44 0.85 11.68
N TYR A 46 -1.52 1.51 12.36
CA TYR A 46 -1.90 2.52 13.34
C TYR A 46 -2.60 3.70 12.66
N ARG A 47 -3.45 4.39 13.44
CA ARG A 47 -4.12 5.59 12.94
C ARG A 47 -3.08 6.66 12.60
N PHE A 48 -3.34 7.39 11.56
CA PHE A 48 -2.51 8.54 11.18
C PHE A 48 -2.31 9.50 12.38
N ARG A 49 -1.06 9.85 12.67
CA ARG A 49 -0.64 10.65 13.84
C ARG A 49 -0.86 9.97 15.20
N SER A 50 -0.99 8.68 15.28
CA SER A 50 -0.93 7.99 16.57
C SER A 50 0.47 8.16 17.18
N HIS A 51 0.52 8.57 18.45
CA HIS A 51 1.77 8.65 19.22
C HIS A 51 1.97 7.45 20.15
N HIS A 52 0.96 6.57 20.24
CA HIS A 52 1.01 5.37 21.03
C HIS A 52 0.84 4.16 20.12
N HIS A 53 1.86 3.31 20.10
CA HIS A 53 1.95 2.15 19.23
C HIS A 53 2.18 0.89 20.09
N PRO A 54 1.18 0.41 20.82
CA PRO A 54 1.30 -0.84 21.56
C PRO A 54 1.41 -2.01 20.58
N ASN A 55 2.23 -3.00 20.92
CA ASN A 55 2.43 -4.18 20.08
C ASN A 55 2.99 -3.87 18.69
N GLU A 56 3.93 -2.93 18.60
CA GLU A 56 4.66 -2.70 17.36
C GLU A 56 5.32 -3.98 16.87
N HIS A 57 5.28 -4.18 15.57
CA HIS A 57 5.99 -5.27 14.94
C HIS A 57 7.51 -5.05 15.06
N ARG A 58 8.28 -6.13 15.03
CA ARG A 58 9.76 -6.04 15.07
C ARG A 58 10.29 -5.34 13.83
N LEU A 59 11.40 -4.61 14.00
CA LEU A 59 12.13 -3.97 12.88
C LEU A 59 12.84 -4.97 11.98
N GLU A 60 13.27 -6.08 12.57
CA GLU A 60 14.01 -7.10 11.87
C GLU A 60 13.12 -7.88 10.91
N LEU A 61 13.52 -7.94 9.66
CA LEU A 61 12.92 -8.76 8.62
C LEU A 61 13.77 -10.01 8.39
N ALA A 62 13.11 -11.08 7.99
CA ALA A 62 13.77 -12.28 7.55
C ALA A 62 14.30 -12.14 6.10
N ARG A 63 15.26 -12.99 5.73
CA ARG A 63 15.79 -13.04 4.36
C ARG A 63 14.68 -13.36 3.35
N GLU A 64 13.76 -14.19 3.75
CA GLU A 64 12.60 -14.63 2.98
C GLU A 64 11.70 -13.46 2.58
N ASP A 65 11.57 -12.44 3.43
CA ASP A 65 10.81 -11.24 3.14
C ASP A 65 11.39 -10.47 1.95
N LEU A 66 12.72 -10.36 1.87
CA LEU A 66 13.37 -9.72 0.73
C LEU A 66 13.28 -10.57 -0.54
N THR A 67 13.48 -11.88 -0.43
CA THR A 67 13.44 -12.76 -1.61
C THR A 67 12.03 -12.92 -2.18
N ALA A 68 11.00 -12.67 -1.39
CA ALA A 68 9.61 -12.66 -1.84
C ALA A 68 9.19 -11.36 -2.55
N LEU A 69 9.95 -10.26 -2.40
CA LEU A 69 9.59 -8.96 -2.99
C LEU A 69 9.35 -8.99 -4.51
N PRO A 70 10.19 -9.62 -5.36
CA PRO A 70 9.94 -9.65 -6.80
C PRO A 70 8.57 -10.23 -7.14
N VAL A 71 8.20 -11.36 -6.55
CA VAL A 71 6.89 -12.01 -6.77
C VAL A 71 5.74 -11.13 -6.27
N ALA A 72 5.96 -10.41 -5.15
CA ALA A 72 4.98 -9.48 -4.63
C ALA A 72 4.74 -8.30 -5.59
N PHE A 73 5.78 -7.79 -6.23
CA PHE A 73 5.64 -6.72 -7.23
C PHE A 73 4.99 -7.21 -8.53
N GLU A 74 5.27 -8.43 -8.98
CA GLU A 74 4.59 -9.04 -10.14
C GLU A 74 3.08 -9.16 -9.91
N SER A 75 2.67 -9.54 -8.71
CA SER A 75 1.26 -9.70 -8.35
C SER A 75 0.56 -8.40 -7.95
N PHE A 76 1.30 -7.28 -7.85
CA PHE A 76 0.76 -6.01 -7.41
C PHE A 76 -0.17 -5.37 -8.45
N ASN A 77 -1.43 -5.19 -8.09
CA ASN A 77 -2.47 -4.62 -8.96
C ASN A 77 -2.34 -3.10 -9.21
N GLY A 78 -1.30 -2.47 -8.67
CA GLY A 78 -1.05 -1.05 -8.80
C GLY A 78 -1.78 -0.16 -7.78
N PHE A 79 -2.57 -0.71 -6.87
CA PHE A 79 -3.30 0.04 -5.85
C PHE A 79 -2.88 -0.34 -4.44
N TYR A 80 -3.10 -1.59 -4.07
CA TYR A 80 -2.85 -2.10 -2.74
C TYR A 80 -2.65 -3.61 -2.75
N ALA A 81 -1.64 -4.08 -2.04
CA ALA A 81 -1.44 -5.49 -1.74
C ALA A 81 -0.89 -5.64 -0.33
N ARG A 82 -1.42 -6.61 0.42
CA ARG A 82 -0.98 -6.91 1.78
C ARG A 82 -0.25 -8.25 1.79
N HIS A 83 0.93 -8.23 2.38
CA HIS A 83 1.75 -9.40 2.66
C HIS A 83 1.95 -9.51 4.19
N PRO A 84 2.39 -10.67 4.71
CA PRO A 84 2.54 -10.86 6.16
C PRO A 84 3.39 -9.79 6.83
N ASN A 85 4.47 -9.37 6.19
CA ASN A 85 5.47 -8.50 6.79
C ASN A 85 5.61 -7.13 6.09
N TYR A 86 4.82 -6.86 5.05
CA TYR A 86 4.83 -5.56 4.36
C TYR A 86 3.54 -5.31 3.58
N ILE A 87 3.30 -4.04 3.29
CA ILE A 87 2.18 -3.58 2.46
C ILE A 87 2.75 -2.82 1.27
N LEU A 88 2.28 -3.16 0.06
CA LEU A 88 2.52 -2.40 -1.15
C LEU A 88 1.33 -1.47 -1.38
N SER A 89 1.56 -0.19 -1.59
CA SER A 89 0.48 0.74 -1.93
C SER A 89 0.97 1.86 -2.84
N ASN A 90 0.15 2.23 -3.82
CA ASN A 90 0.38 3.41 -4.64
C ASN A 90 -0.51 4.55 -4.14
N PRO A 91 0.05 5.54 -3.41
CA PRO A 91 -0.74 6.61 -2.81
C PRO A 91 -1.40 7.50 -3.87
N ILE A 92 -0.71 7.74 -4.99
CA ILE A 92 -1.20 8.61 -6.06
C ILE A 92 -2.41 7.96 -6.75
N ARG A 93 -2.28 6.69 -7.16
CA ARG A 93 -3.40 5.97 -7.80
C ARG A 93 -4.61 5.84 -6.88
N ASN A 94 -4.37 5.57 -5.58
CA ASN A 94 -5.44 5.49 -4.59
C ASN A 94 -6.15 6.83 -4.43
N LEU A 95 -5.40 7.94 -4.36
CA LEU A 95 -5.97 9.30 -4.27
C LEU A 95 -6.79 9.64 -5.52
N VAL A 96 -6.27 9.37 -6.71
CA VAL A 96 -6.97 9.61 -7.99
C VAL A 96 -8.24 8.77 -8.06
N ALA A 97 -8.20 7.49 -7.70
CA ALA A 97 -9.37 6.62 -7.69
C ALA A 97 -10.45 7.14 -6.72
N GLN A 98 -10.06 7.60 -5.53
CA GLN A 98 -10.97 8.20 -4.55
C GLN A 98 -11.58 9.51 -5.08
N ALA A 99 -10.81 10.36 -5.73
CA ALA A 99 -11.30 11.60 -6.32
C ALA A 99 -12.31 11.34 -7.44
N ILE A 100 -12.04 10.36 -8.32
CA ILE A 100 -12.97 9.94 -9.38
C ILE A 100 -14.27 9.41 -8.77
N LEU A 101 -14.18 8.56 -7.74
CA LEU A 101 -15.36 8.03 -7.06
C LEU A 101 -16.20 9.14 -6.43
N ALA A 102 -15.56 10.06 -5.72
CA ALA A 102 -16.25 11.21 -5.10
C ALA A 102 -16.97 12.08 -6.15
N LEU A 103 -16.31 12.34 -7.29
CA LEU A 103 -16.92 13.08 -8.40
C LEU A 103 -18.14 12.34 -8.99
N ALA A 104 -18.02 11.03 -9.19
CA ALA A 104 -19.12 10.21 -9.70
C ALA A 104 -20.33 10.24 -8.76
N VAL A 105 -20.10 10.12 -7.45
CA VAL A 105 -21.15 10.24 -6.42
C VAL A 105 -21.81 11.62 -6.46
N LEU A 106 -21.04 12.70 -6.56
CA LEU A 106 -21.55 14.06 -6.65
C LEU A 106 -22.45 14.24 -7.89
N ILE A 107 -22.00 13.77 -9.04
CA ILE A 107 -22.78 13.81 -10.30
C ILE A 107 -24.10 13.06 -10.12
N PHE A 108 -24.05 11.88 -9.51
CA PHE A 108 -25.26 11.08 -9.26
C PHE A 108 -26.25 11.79 -8.33
N ILE A 109 -25.76 12.42 -7.27
CA ILE A 109 -26.59 13.20 -6.34
C ILE A 109 -27.26 14.38 -7.08
N VAL A 110 -26.46 15.16 -7.82
CA VAL A 110 -26.98 16.33 -8.58
C VAL A 110 -28.01 15.88 -9.61
N TRP A 111 -27.77 14.79 -10.33
CA TRP A 111 -28.73 14.24 -11.28
C TRP A 111 -30.03 13.79 -10.60
N GLY A 112 -29.91 13.07 -9.48
CA GLY A 112 -31.07 12.63 -8.68
C GLY A 112 -31.91 13.79 -8.18
N VAL A 113 -31.30 14.83 -7.61
CA VAL A 113 -31.97 16.04 -7.14
C VAL A 113 -32.68 16.75 -8.30
N ARG A 114 -31.99 16.96 -9.43
CA ARG A 114 -32.61 17.57 -10.63
C ARG A 114 -33.80 16.78 -11.13
N ARG A 115 -33.73 15.46 -11.12
CA ARG A 115 -34.84 14.58 -11.53
C ARG A 115 -36.04 14.71 -10.60
N LEU A 116 -35.83 14.77 -9.29
CA LEU A 116 -36.87 14.94 -8.29
C LEU A 116 -37.57 16.30 -8.40
N LEU A 117 -36.80 17.38 -8.59
CA LEU A 117 -37.33 18.72 -8.75
C LEU A 117 -38.18 18.87 -10.03
N ARG A 118 -37.79 18.22 -11.12
CA ARG A 118 -38.58 18.20 -12.36
C ARG A 118 -39.94 17.50 -12.18
N ARG A 119 -39.98 16.40 -11.40
CA ARG A 119 -41.23 15.67 -11.13
C ARG A 119 -42.23 16.45 -10.26
N ARG A 120 -41.76 17.41 -9.45
CA ARG A 120 -42.65 18.26 -8.61
C ARG A 120 -43.23 19.46 -9.33
N ARG A 121 -42.82 19.73 -10.56
CA ARG A 121 -43.31 20.88 -11.37
C ARG A 121 -44.40 20.48 -12.37
N VAL A 122 -44.78 19.23 -12.42
CA VAL A 122 -45.91 18.65 -13.15
C VAL A 122 -47.01 18.29 -12.16
#